data_6020d42341588a0adfa9780b6ade6c30
#
_entry.id   6020d42341588a0adfa9780b6ade6c30
#
_cell.length_a   1.000
_cell.length_b   1.000
_cell.length_c   1.000
_cell.angle_alpha   90.00
_cell.angle_beta   90.00
_cell.angle_gamma   90.00
#
_symmetry.space_group_name_H-M   'P 1'
#
loop_
_entity.id
_entity.type
_entity.pdbx_description
1 polymer ?
#
loop_
_entity_poly.entity_id
_entity_poly.type
_entity_poly.pdbx_seq_one_letter_code
_entity_poly.pdbx_strand_id
1 'polypeptide(L)'
;MTRFGTLNSAWTVWDNPAPAPKGAVLEYTKELEKFLADIERRAFRIAQVALRDPDDALDVVQDAMLKLTRSYASRPGAEWRPLFYRILENGIRDLQRRRTVRKRIMTWLPGPKEDPDFEAQDPLENVADSAPAIPETLMQAQAMQRLEESLRALPARQREAFMLRNFEGMDVAETASAMSCSEGSVKTHYSRAVHALREQLGEVW
;
A
#
# COMPACT_ATOMS: atom_id res chain seq x y z
N MET A 1 -9.23 46.24 -16.19
CA MET A 1 -10.24 45.17 -16.40
C MET A 1 -9.49 43.86 -16.57
N THR A 2 -9.23 43.17 -15.49
CA THR A 2 -8.45 41.90 -15.45
C THR A 2 -9.36 40.78 -15.00
N ARG A 3 -9.71 39.87 -15.91
CA ARG A 3 -10.52 38.69 -15.63
C ARG A 3 -9.63 37.66 -14.93
N PHE A 4 -9.88 37.43 -13.66
CA PHE A 4 -9.36 36.25 -12.94
C PHE A 4 -10.15 35.03 -13.39
N GLY A 5 -9.44 34.08 -14.01
CA GLY A 5 -9.98 32.77 -14.39
C GLY A 5 -10.29 31.95 -13.13
N THR A 6 -11.49 31.42 -13.07
CA THR A 6 -11.99 30.51 -12.05
C THR A 6 -11.19 29.21 -12.05
N LEU A 7 -10.44 28.99 -10.98
CA LEU A 7 -9.86 27.69 -10.64
C LEU A 7 -11.01 26.69 -10.42
N ASN A 8 -11.15 25.77 -11.36
CA ASN A 8 -12.12 24.69 -11.33
C ASN A 8 -11.68 23.69 -10.24
N SER A 9 -12.28 23.79 -9.06
CA SER A 9 -12.08 22.88 -7.94
C SER A 9 -12.81 21.55 -8.21
N ALA A 10 -12.17 20.66 -8.98
CA ALA A 10 -12.63 19.32 -9.28
C ALA A 10 -12.61 18.35 -8.06
N TRP A 11 -12.68 18.87 -6.82
CA TRP A 11 -12.58 18.11 -5.58
C TRP A 11 -13.88 17.88 -4.83
N THR A 12 -15.03 18.28 -5.38
CA THR A 12 -16.30 18.34 -4.65
C THR A 12 -17.42 17.43 -5.18
N VAL A 13 -17.14 16.27 -5.72
CA VAL A 13 -18.24 15.31 -6.02
C VAL A 13 -17.87 13.90 -5.54
N TRP A 14 -17.77 13.75 -4.23
CA TRP A 14 -18.00 12.46 -3.60
C TRP A 14 -19.17 12.65 -2.64
N ASP A 15 -20.37 12.84 -3.23
CA ASP A 15 -21.64 12.87 -2.49
C ASP A 15 -21.77 11.59 -1.67
N ASN A 16 -21.98 11.78 -0.38
CA ASN A 16 -22.32 10.72 0.55
C ASN A 16 -23.67 10.13 0.12
N PRO A 17 -23.76 8.91 -0.42
CA PRO A 17 -25.02 8.36 -0.86
C PRO A 17 -25.97 8.21 0.31
N ALA A 18 -27.27 8.44 0.05
CA ALA A 18 -28.34 8.28 1.02
C ALA A 18 -28.27 6.90 1.72
N PRO A 19 -28.63 6.79 3.00
CA PRO A 19 -28.58 5.53 3.74
C PRO A 19 -29.46 4.47 3.07
N ALA A 20 -28.88 3.31 2.80
CA ALA A 20 -29.58 2.18 2.20
C ALA A 20 -30.68 1.61 3.13
N PRO A 21 -31.76 1.01 2.60
CA PRO A 21 -32.81 0.39 3.40
C PRO A 21 -32.24 -0.75 4.28
N LYS A 22 -32.77 -0.90 5.52
CA LYS A 22 -32.21 -1.77 6.56
C LYS A 22 -31.96 -3.24 6.15
N GLY A 23 -32.70 -3.81 5.21
CA GLY A 23 -32.48 -5.17 4.71
C GLY A 23 -31.26 -5.29 3.79
N ALA A 24 -31.01 -4.30 2.95
CA ALA A 24 -29.83 -4.26 2.07
C ALA A 24 -28.54 -4.06 2.87
N VAL A 25 -28.59 -3.39 4.02
CA VAL A 25 -27.43 -3.17 4.89
C VAL A 25 -26.81 -4.48 5.40
N LEU A 26 -27.63 -5.49 5.71
CA LEU A 26 -27.15 -6.80 6.21
C LEU A 26 -26.48 -7.64 5.10
N GLU A 27 -26.96 -7.57 3.85
CA GLU A 27 -26.31 -8.26 2.73
C GLU A 27 -24.99 -7.59 2.36
N TYR A 28 -24.97 -6.27 2.23
CA TYR A 28 -23.74 -5.51 1.99
C TYR A 28 -22.69 -5.75 3.09
N THR A 29 -23.10 -5.93 4.34
CA THR A 29 -22.17 -6.20 5.44
C THR A 29 -21.45 -7.53 5.26
N LYS A 30 -22.16 -8.60 4.88
CA LYS A 30 -21.57 -9.93 4.66
C LYS A 30 -20.62 -9.96 3.45
N GLU A 31 -21.01 -9.32 2.35
CA GLU A 31 -20.17 -9.22 1.16
C GLU A 31 -18.89 -8.41 1.44
N LEU A 32 -19.03 -7.30 2.17
CA LEU A 32 -17.91 -6.47 2.57
C LEU A 32 -16.98 -7.20 3.54
N GLU A 33 -17.51 -7.93 4.53
CA GLU A 33 -16.73 -8.76 5.45
C GLU A 33 -15.91 -9.80 4.69
N LYS A 34 -16.53 -10.50 3.76
CA LYS A 34 -15.84 -11.47 2.89
C LYS A 34 -14.74 -10.80 2.08
N PHE A 35 -15.05 -9.67 1.43
CA PHE A 35 -14.08 -8.90 0.67
C PHE A 35 -12.87 -8.50 1.52
N LEU A 36 -13.11 -7.96 2.74
CA LEU A 36 -12.04 -7.55 3.64
C LEU A 36 -11.17 -8.73 4.09
N ALA A 37 -11.78 -9.85 4.43
CA ALA A 37 -11.07 -11.08 4.79
C ALA A 37 -10.18 -11.59 3.63
N ASP A 38 -10.68 -11.51 2.39
CA ASP A 38 -9.96 -11.96 1.21
C ASP A 38 -8.74 -11.09 0.86
N ILE A 39 -8.78 -9.79 1.17
CA ILE A 39 -7.68 -8.87 0.82
C ILE A 39 -6.69 -8.60 1.95
N GLU A 40 -7.02 -8.89 3.21
CA GLU A 40 -6.25 -8.52 4.40
C GLU A 40 -4.76 -8.91 4.28
N ARG A 41 -4.48 -10.20 3.99
CA ARG A 41 -3.11 -10.70 3.89
C ARG A 41 -2.29 -10.01 2.81
N ARG A 42 -2.92 -9.73 1.66
CA ARG A 42 -2.25 -9.06 0.54
C ARG A 42 -2.01 -7.59 0.84
N ALA A 43 -3.01 -6.93 1.42
CA ALA A 43 -2.89 -5.54 1.87
C ALA A 43 -1.77 -5.38 2.91
N PHE A 44 -1.70 -6.30 3.89
CA PHE A 44 -0.63 -6.32 4.88
C PHE A 44 0.75 -6.45 4.22
N ARG A 45 0.91 -7.37 3.26
CA ARG A 45 2.18 -7.54 2.55
C ARG A 45 2.58 -6.27 1.78
N ILE A 46 1.63 -5.59 1.12
CA ILE A 46 1.89 -4.32 0.43
C ILE A 46 2.35 -3.25 1.41
N ALA A 47 1.66 -3.11 2.55
CA ALA A 47 2.01 -2.16 3.58
C ALA A 47 3.37 -2.47 4.22
N GLN A 48 3.67 -3.73 4.50
CA GLN A 48 4.93 -4.20 5.09
C GLN A 48 6.13 -3.89 4.18
N VAL A 49 6.01 -4.16 2.87
CA VAL A 49 7.06 -3.79 1.90
C VAL A 49 7.29 -2.28 1.87
N ALA A 50 6.24 -1.47 2.05
CA ALA A 50 6.33 -0.02 2.00
C ALA A 50 6.87 0.61 3.30
N LEU A 51 6.50 0.07 4.46
CA LEU A 51 6.74 0.67 5.79
C LEU A 51 7.91 0.05 6.53
N ARG A 52 8.27 -1.20 6.23
CA ARG A 52 9.33 -2.00 6.88
C ARG A 52 9.06 -2.35 8.35
N ASP A 53 7.94 -1.93 8.88
CA ASP A 53 7.53 -2.10 10.26
C ASP A 53 6.19 -2.85 10.25
N PRO A 54 6.13 -4.04 10.86
CA PRO A 54 4.92 -4.86 10.83
C PRO A 54 3.77 -4.24 11.63
N ASP A 55 4.06 -3.53 12.72
CA ASP A 55 3.04 -2.91 13.55
C ASP A 55 2.39 -1.73 12.81
N ASP A 56 3.20 -0.86 12.21
CA ASP A 56 2.70 0.21 11.34
C ASP A 56 1.95 -0.31 10.12
N ALA A 57 2.40 -1.43 9.54
CA ALA A 57 1.71 -2.05 8.42
C ALA A 57 0.33 -2.57 8.83
N LEU A 58 0.23 -3.19 10.00
CA LEU A 58 -1.04 -3.66 10.56
C LEU A 58 -1.99 -2.51 10.86
N ASP A 59 -1.49 -1.47 11.50
CA ASP A 59 -2.28 -0.27 11.85
C ASP A 59 -2.86 0.39 10.61
N VAL A 60 -2.05 0.61 9.57
CA VAL A 60 -2.50 1.25 8.33
C VAL A 60 -3.52 0.39 7.59
N VAL A 61 -3.38 -0.94 7.61
CA VAL A 61 -4.38 -1.86 7.01
C VAL A 61 -5.69 -1.82 7.78
N GLN A 62 -5.66 -1.88 9.12
CA GLN A 62 -6.86 -1.78 9.96
C GLN A 62 -7.58 -0.44 9.78
N ASP A 63 -6.83 0.66 9.74
CA ASP A 63 -7.38 1.99 9.48
C ASP A 63 -8.04 2.07 8.10
N ALA A 64 -7.44 1.46 7.08
CA ALA A 64 -8.02 1.41 5.74
C ALA A 64 -9.32 0.60 5.70
N MET A 65 -9.38 -0.56 6.37
CA MET A 65 -10.57 -1.38 6.50
C MET A 65 -11.69 -0.65 7.23
N LEU A 66 -11.39 -0.02 8.36
CA LEU A 66 -12.35 0.77 9.12
C LEU A 66 -12.89 1.95 8.30
N LYS A 67 -12.02 2.63 7.55
CA LYS A 67 -12.44 3.76 6.72
C LYS A 67 -13.31 3.31 5.54
N LEU A 68 -12.98 2.19 4.89
CA LEU A 68 -13.82 1.62 3.84
C LEU A 68 -15.20 1.27 4.39
N THR A 69 -15.27 0.55 5.52
CA THR A 69 -16.51 0.14 6.17
C THR A 69 -17.38 1.33 6.58
N ARG A 70 -16.78 2.36 7.19
CA ARG A 70 -17.53 3.53 7.68
C ARG A 70 -18.04 4.44 6.57
N SER A 71 -17.26 4.61 5.50
CA SER A 71 -17.53 5.67 4.51
C SER A 71 -17.98 5.14 3.15
N TYR A 72 -17.74 3.87 2.85
CA TYR A 72 -17.94 3.32 1.50
C TYR A 72 -18.66 1.97 1.46
N ALA A 73 -19.20 1.47 2.58
CA ALA A 73 -19.91 0.20 2.63
C ALA A 73 -21.12 0.14 1.66
N SER A 74 -21.78 1.27 1.43
CA SER A 74 -22.92 1.39 0.51
C SER A 74 -22.55 1.51 -0.96
N ARG A 75 -21.26 1.56 -1.31
CA ARG A 75 -20.81 1.57 -2.71
C ARG A 75 -20.92 0.18 -3.32
N PRO A 76 -21.11 0.09 -4.65
CA PRO A 76 -21.07 -1.20 -5.34
C PRO A 76 -19.78 -1.97 -5.04
N GLY A 77 -19.87 -3.29 -4.85
CA GLY A 77 -18.73 -4.15 -4.50
C GLY A 77 -17.56 -4.06 -5.49
N ALA A 78 -17.85 -3.80 -6.77
CA ALA A 78 -16.80 -3.58 -7.79
C ALA A 78 -15.93 -2.35 -7.52
N GLU A 79 -16.42 -1.36 -6.77
CA GLU A 79 -15.67 -0.15 -6.43
C GLU A 79 -14.82 -0.32 -5.15
N TRP A 80 -15.09 -1.32 -4.30
CA TRP A 80 -14.40 -1.45 -3.01
C TRP A 80 -12.91 -1.66 -3.15
N ARG A 81 -12.49 -2.47 -4.12
CA ARG A 81 -11.08 -2.81 -4.31
C ARG A 81 -10.22 -1.58 -4.67
N PRO A 82 -10.49 -0.81 -5.72
CA PRO A 82 -9.72 0.39 -6.01
C PRO A 82 -9.83 1.47 -4.92
N LEU A 83 -10.99 1.60 -4.25
CA LEU A 83 -11.18 2.50 -3.11
C LEU A 83 -10.33 2.08 -1.91
N PHE A 84 -10.33 0.80 -1.57
CA PHE A 84 -9.54 0.26 -0.46
C PHE A 84 -8.06 0.54 -0.66
N TYR A 85 -7.50 0.21 -1.83
CA TYR A 85 -6.08 0.43 -2.09
C TYR A 85 -5.72 1.91 -2.17
N ARG A 86 -6.63 2.76 -2.62
CA ARG A 86 -6.45 4.21 -2.52
C ARG A 86 -6.34 4.69 -1.08
N ILE A 87 -7.20 4.18 -0.21
CA ILE A 87 -7.18 4.52 1.22
C ILE A 87 -5.89 4.03 1.86
N LEU A 88 -5.52 2.78 1.62
CA LEU A 88 -4.30 2.15 2.13
C LEU A 88 -3.04 2.93 1.72
N GLU A 89 -2.89 3.22 0.43
CA GLU A 89 -1.73 3.95 -0.09
C GLU A 89 -1.65 5.40 0.42
N ASN A 90 -2.80 6.03 0.66
CA ASN A 90 -2.83 7.34 1.32
C ASN A 90 -2.33 7.23 2.77
N GLY A 91 -2.78 6.22 3.52
CA GLY A 91 -2.32 5.94 4.88
C GLY A 91 -0.80 5.71 4.95
N ILE A 92 -0.27 4.86 4.07
CA ILE A 92 1.17 4.58 3.93
C ILE A 92 1.95 5.88 3.69
N ARG A 93 1.53 6.69 2.71
CA ARG A 93 2.19 7.96 2.37
C ARG A 93 2.14 8.97 3.52
N ASP A 94 1.01 9.05 4.21
CA ASP A 94 0.86 9.97 5.34
C ASP A 94 1.78 9.58 6.50
N LEU A 95 1.90 8.28 6.80
CA LEU A 95 2.80 7.78 7.83
C LEU A 95 4.26 8.04 7.46
N GLN A 96 4.67 7.75 6.22
CA GLN A 96 6.03 8.03 5.74
C GLN A 96 6.36 9.52 5.81
N ARG A 97 5.41 10.40 5.47
CA ARG A 97 5.57 11.85 5.57
C ARG A 97 5.77 12.29 7.02
N ARG A 98 4.95 11.76 7.95
CA ARG A 98 5.07 12.06 9.40
C ARG A 98 6.43 11.63 9.94
N ARG A 99 6.93 10.44 9.57
CA ARG A 99 8.27 9.96 9.96
C ARG A 99 9.38 10.86 9.43
N THR A 100 9.28 11.31 8.17
CA THR A 100 10.27 12.22 7.57
C THR A 100 10.30 13.57 8.28
N VAL A 101 9.14 14.13 8.59
CA VAL A 101 9.03 15.41 9.32
C VAL A 101 9.59 15.26 10.74
N ARG A 102 9.22 14.18 11.45
CA ARG A 102 9.73 13.89 12.80
C ARG A 102 11.26 13.77 12.82
N LYS A 103 11.86 13.03 11.87
CA LYS A 103 13.32 12.94 11.75
C LYS A 103 13.96 14.34 11.54
N ARG A 104 13.40 15.17 10.68
CA ARG A 104 13.91 16.53 10.45
C ARG A 104 13.84 17.41 11.71
N ILE A 105 12.74 17.35 12.45
CA ILE A 105 12.57 18.12 13.70
C ILE A 105 13.57 17.63 14.75
N MET A 106 13.76 16.32 14.92
CA MET A 106 14.72 15.77 15.88
C MET A 106 16.17 16.09 15.51
N THR A 107 16.50 16.21 14.22
CA THR A 107 17.83 16.65 13.77
C THR A 107 18.08 18.15 14.08
N TRP A 108 17.03 18.95 14.27
CA TRP A 108 17.10 20.38 14.53
C TRP A 108 17.09 20.73 16.04
N LEU A 109 16.58 19.84 16.90
CA LEU A 109 16.64 20.03 18.35
C LEU A 109 17.98 19.47 18.86
N PRO A 110 18.76 20.25 19.65
CA PRO A 110 19.89 19.74 20.40
C PRO A 110 19.34 18.93 21.59
N GLY A 111 19.05 17.65 21.36
CA GLY A 111 18.72 16.68 22.38
C GLY A 111 19.84 15.66 22.51
N PRO A 112 19.90 14.83 23.59
CA PRO A 112 20.91 13.80 23.72
C PRO A 112 20.92 12.93 22.46
N LYS A 113 22.10 12.73 21.91
CA LYS A 113 22.32 11.82 20.79
C LYS A 113 21.86 10.43 21.25
N GLU A 114 20.70 9.99 20.77
CA GLU A 114 20.36 8.58 20.81
C GLU A 114 21.43 7.86 20.00
N ASP A 115 22.01 6.82 20.61
CA ASP A 115 23.06 6.00 20.01
C ASP A 115 22.63 5.54 18.60
N PRO A 116 23.52 5.61 17.60
CA PRO A 116 23.24 5.18 16.24
C PRO A 116 23.05 3.65 16.10
N ASP A 117 23.18 2.90 17.18
CA ASP A 117 23.12 1.43 17.22
C ASP A 117 21.73 0.85 17.53
N PHE A 118 20.66 1.68 17.58
CA PHE A 118 19.33 1.11 17.53
C PHE A 118 18.93 0.85 16.08
N GLU A 119 19.66 -0.02 15.40
CA GLU A 119 19.11 -0.80 14.29
C GLU A 119 17.95 -1.58 14.88
N ALA A 120 16.74 -1.26 14.44
CA ALA A 120 15.57 -2.08 14.72
C ALA A 120 15.85 -3.46 14.12
N GLN A 121 16.39 -4.35 14.94
CA GLN A 121 16.49 -5.76 14.63
C GLN A 121 15.07 -6.24 14.35
N ASP A 122 14.86 -6.74 13.17
CA ASP A 122 13.61 -7.35 12.73
C ASP A 122 13.33 -8.56 13.67
N PRO A 123 12.28 -8.52 14.53
CA PRO A 123 12.01 -9.61 15.46
C PRO A 123 11.60 -10.91 14.77
N LEU A 124 11.40 -10.88 13.46
CA LEU A 124 11.02 -12.04 12.65
C LEU A 124 12.21 -12.84 12.10
N GLU A 125 13.48 -12.41 12.36
CA GLU A 125 14.66 -13.16 11.94
C GLU A 125 14.90 -14.43 12.76
N ASN A 126 14.15 -14.67 13.84
CA ASN A 126 14.34 -15.76 14.77
C ASN A 126 13.15 -16.71 14.96
N VAL A 127 12.29 -16.87 13.98
CA VAL A 127 11.47 -18.07 13.89
C VAL A 127 12.17 -19.06 12.96
N ALA A 128 13.22 -19.67 13.49
CA ALA A 128 13.78 -20.88 12.93
C ALA A 128 12.76 -21.99 13.12
N ASP A 129 11.91 -22.18 12.12
CA ASP A 129 11.15 -23.40 11.97
C ASP A 129 12.15 -24.52 11.69
N SER A 130 12.38 -25.37 12.69
CA SER A 130 13.38 -26.45 12.67
C SER A 130 12.89 -27.64 11.82
N ALA A 131 12.58 -27.39 10.55
CA ALA A 131 12.51 -28.42 9.55
C ALA A 131 13.84 -28.46 8.79
N PRO A 132 14.39 -29.65 8.46
CA PRO A 132 15.60 -29.74 7.67
C PRO A 132 15.37 -29.03 6.34
N ALA A 133 16.03 -27.90 6.15
CA ALA A 133 15.90 -27.06 4.98
C ALA A 133 16.43 -27.85 3.76
N ILE A 134 15.52 -28.28 2.91
CA ILE A 134 15.84 -28.76 1.58
C ILE A 134 16.54 -27.60 0.86
N PRO A 135 17.65 -27.80 0.12
CA PRO A 135 18.40 -26.73 -0.56
C PRO A 135 17.51 -25.81 -1.43
N GLU A 136 16.44 -26.35 -1.98
CA GLU A 136 15.46 -25.67 -2.82
C GLU A 136 14.62 -24.62 -2.04
N THR A 137 14.27 -24.92 -0.78
CA THR A 137 13.52 -23.97 0.08
C THR A 137 14.40 -22.80 0.51
N LEU A 138 15.70 -23.02 0.73
CA LEU A 138 16.65 -21.96 1.03
C LEU A 138 16.86 -21.03 -0.17
N MET A 139 16.99 -21.57 -1.37
CA MET A 139 17.08 -20.78 -2.62
C MET A 139 15.83 -19.94 -2.86
N GLN A 140 14.65 -20.52 -2.61
CA GLN A 140 13.37 -19.81 -2.72
C GLN A 140 13.25 -18.68 -1.70
N ALA A 141 13.66 -18.93 -0.44
CA ALA A 141 13.68 -17.91 0.61
C ALA A 141 14.62 -16.74 0.25
N GLN A 142 15.83 -17.04 -0.23
CA GLN A 142 16.79 -16.02 -0.68
C GLN A 142 16.28 -15.23 -1.89
N ALA A 143 15.63 -15.89 -2.86
CA ALA A 143 15.04 -15.23 -4.00
C ALA A 143 13.89 -14.29 -3.58
N MET A 144 13.07 -14.73 -2.62
CA MET A 144 11.99 -13.90 -2.08
C MET A 144 12.52 -12.69 -1.32
N GLN A 145 13.57 -12.87 -0.51
CA GLN A 145 14.22 -11.77 0.19
C GLN A 145 14.80 -10.73 -0.80
N ARG A 146 15.52 -11.18 -1.83
CA ARG A 146 16.04 -10.28 -2.87
C ARG A 146 14.94 -9.54 -3.60
N LEU A 147 13.82 -10.20 -3.91
CA LEU A 147 12.65 -9.56 -4.52
C LEU A 147 12.09 -8.46 -3.61
N GLU A 148 11.94 -8.76 -2.32
CA GLU A 148 11.43 -7.80 -1.34
C GLU A 148 12.35 -6.58 -1.19
N GLU A 149 13.67 -6.79 -1.11
CA GLU A 149 14.67 -5.71 -1.08
C GLU A 149 14.59 -4.85 -2.34
N SER A 150 14.49 -5.48 -3.51
CA SER A 150 14.36 -4.79 -4.80
C SER A 150 13.07 -3.97 -4.88
N LEU A 151 11.95 -4.52 -4.39
CA LEU A 151 10.67 -3.80 -4.31
C LEU A 151 10.77 -2.59 -3.36
N ARG A 152 11.46 -2.75 -2.22
CA ARG A 152 11.70 -1.66 -1.26
C ARG A 152 12.55 -0.54 -1.85
N ALA A 153 13.50 -0.87 -2.73
CA ALA A 153 14.36 0.10 -3.41
C ALA A 153 13.64 0.92 -4.47
N LEU A 154 12.51 0.45 -5.00
CA LEU A 154 11.74 1.18 -6.01
C LEU A 154 11.20 2.52 -5.47
N PRO A 155 11.15 3.57 -6.29
CA PRO A 155 10.38 4.77 -6.00
C PRO A 155 8.92 4.42 -5.68
N ALA A 156 8.32 5.09 -4.68
CA ALA A 156 7.01 4.74 -4.13
C ALA A 156 5.92 4.51 -5.21
N ARG A 157 5.81 5.39 -6.20
CA ARG A 157 4.82 5.26 -7.28
C ARG A 157 5.07 4.07 -8.22
N GLN A 158 6.32 3.71 -8.43
CA GLN A 158 6.68 2.54 -9.25
C GLN A 158 6.36 1.27 -8.49
N ARG A 159 6.69 1.20 -7.20
CA ARG A 159 6.34 0.10 -6.30
C ARG A 159 4.82 -0.07 -6.23
N GLU A 160 4.06 1.01 -5.98
CA GLU A 160 2.60 1.03 -5.94
C GLU A 160 1.99 0.41 -7.23
N ALA A 161 2.41 0.91 -8.40
CA ALA A 161 1.93 0.40 -9.68
C ALA A 161 2.26 -1.09 -9.88
N PHE A 162 3.46 -1.52 -9.51
CA PHE A 162 3.88 -2.90 -9.63
C PHE A 162 3.09 -3.82 -8.70
N MET A 163 2.93 -3.45 -7.42
CA MET A 163 2.22 -4.25 -6.44
C MET A 163 0.74 -4.40 -6.81
N LEU A 164 0.05 -3.33 -7.20
CA LEU A 164 -1.35 -3.38 -7.61
C LEU A 164 -1.56 -4.21 -8.89
N ARG A 165 -0.63 -4.14 -9.85
CA ARG A 165 -0.73 -4.90 -11.10
C ARG A 165 -0.41 -6.39 -10.94
N ASN A 166 0.62 -6.74 -10.18
CA ASN A 166 1.11 -8.13 -10.11
C ASN A 166 0.60 -8.89 -8.88
N PHE A 167 0.55 -8.27 -7.70
CA PHE A 167 0.08 -8.94 -6.49
C PHE A 167 -1.44 -8.91 -6.39
N GLU A 168 -2.06 -7.80 -6.79
CA GLU A 168 -3.51 -7.66 -6.76
C GLU A 168 -4.19 -8.04 -8.07
N GLY A 169 -3.44 -8.15 -9.16
CA GLY A 169 -4.00 -8.47 -10.48
C GLY A 169 -4.99 -7.41 -10.99
N MET A 170 -4.89 -6.16 -10.50
CA MET A 170 -5.75 -5.07 -10.96
C MET A 170 -5.44 -4.73 -12.41
N ASP A 171 -6.46 -4.38 -13.18
CA ASP A 171 -6.25 -3.87 -14.53
C ASP A 171 -5.70 -2.43 -14.51
N VAL A 172 -5.41 -1.85 -15.69
CA VAL A 172 -4.80 -0.51 -15.78
C VAL A 172 -5.77 0.56 -15.27
N ALA A 173 -7.07 0.42 -15.55
CA ALA A 173 -8.09 1.39 -15.16
C ALA A 173 -8.34 1.36 -13.65
N GLU A 174 -8.46 0.15 -13.05
CA GLU A 174 -8.56 -0.03 -11.61
C GLU A 174 -7.33 0.53 -10.88
N THR A 175 -6.12 0.23 -11.40
CA THR A 175 -4.87 0.74 -10.86
C THR A 175 -4.80 2.27 -10.93
N ALA A 176 -5.21 2.86 -12.05
CA ALA A 176 -5.29 4.32 -12.20
C ALA A 176 -6.26 4.94 -11.20
N SER A 177 -7.41 4.28 -10.99
CA SER A 177 -8.39 4.68 -9.97
C SER A 177 -7.80 4.61 -8.57
N ALA A 178 -7.13 3.51 -8.18
CA ALA A 178 -6.48 3.35 -6.88
C ALA A 178 -5.35 4.37 -6.68
N MET A 179 -4.48 4.54 -7.66
CA MET A 179 -3.37 5.47 -7.62
C MET A 179 -3.77 6.94 -7.77
N SER A 180 -5.02 7.25 -8.10
CA SER A 180 -5.52 8.60 -8.41
C SER A 180 -4.66 9.29 -9.48
N CYS A 181 -4.38 8.60 -10.59
CA CYS A 181 -3.61 9.11 -11.72
C CYS A 181 -4.18 8.62 -13.06
N SER A 182 -3.60 9.08 -14.17
CA SER A 182 -4.02 8.62 -15.49
C SER A 182 -3.51 7.20 -15.79
N GLU A 183 -4.20 6.46 -16.65
CA GLU A 183 -3.74 5.16 -17.16
C GLU A 183 -2.35 5.22 -17.81
N GLY A 184 -2.05 6.32 -18.52
CA GLY A 184 -0.73 6.57 -19.07
C GLY A 184 0.37 6.66 -18.02
N SER A 185 0.05 7.30 -16.87
CA SER A 185 0.96 7.35 -15.72
C SER A 185 1.18 5.97 -15.11
N VAL A 186 0.12 5.15 -14.98
CA VAL A 186 0.24 3.76 -14.52
C VAL A 186 1.17 2.96 -15.41
N LYS A 187 0.95 2.99 -16.73
CA LYS A 187 1.80 2.28 -17.71
C LYS A 187 3.27 2.69 -17.60
N THR A 188 3.52 3.99 -17.41
CA THR A 188 4.88 4.53 -17.25
C THR A 188 5.51 4.07 -15.94
N HIS A 189 4.80 4.16 -14.80
CA HIS A 189 5.31 3.73 -13.50
C HIS A 189 5.58 2.22 -13.49
N TYR A 190 4.65 1.43 -14.03
CA TYR A 190 4.77 -0.01 -14.11
C TYR A 190 5.96 -0.45 -14.98
N SER A 191 6.10 0.12 -16.18
CA SER A 191 7.22 -0.17 -17.07
C SER A 191 8.57 0.12 -16.42
N ARG A 192 8.70 1.27 -15.76
CA ARG A 192 9.93 1.64 -15.02
C ARG A 192 10.21 0.70 -13.85
N ALA A 193 9.18 0.27 -13.13
CA ALA A 193 9.31 -0.70 -12.05
C ALA A 193 9.85 -2.04 -12.57
N VAL A 194 9.23 -2.58 -13.64
CA VAL A 194 9.66 -3.84 -14.26
C VAL A 194 11.10 -3.76 -14.75
N HIS A 195 11.48 -2.63 -15.38
CA HIS A 195 12.85 -2.43 -15.85
C HIS A 195 13.86 -2.44 -14.70
N ALA A 196 13.60 -1.66 -13.65
CA ALA A 196 14.46 -1.60 -12.47
C ALA A 196 14.57 -2.95 -11.74
N LEU A 197 13.47 -3.70 -11.63
CA LEU A 197 13.50 -5.04 -11.02
C LEU A 197 14.30 -6.04 -11.85
N ARG A 198 14.19 -6.00 -13.18
CA ARG A 198 15.01 -6.84 -14.07
C ARG A 198 16.49 -6.56 -13.93
N GLU A 199 16.88 -5.28 -13.84
CA GLU A 199 18.28 -4.90 -13.62
C GLU A 199 18.81 -5.40 -12.27
N GLN A 200 17.98 -5.37 -11.21
CA GLN A 200 18.40 -5.78 -9.86
C GLN A 200 18.41 -7.29 -9.64
N LEU A 201 17.46 -8.00 -10.25
CA LEU A 201 17.28 -9.44 -10.05
C LEU A 201 18.03 -10.31 -11.08
N GLY A 202 18.51 -9.71 -12.19
CA GLY A 202 19.25 -10.41 -13.21
C GLY A 202 18.45 -11.52 -13.90
N GLU A 203 19.12 -12.66 -14.22
CA GLU A 203 18.50 -13.80 -14.90
C GLU A 203 17.51 -14.61 -14.05
N VAL A 204 17.28 -14.22 -12.80
CA VAL A 204 16.33 -14.91 -11.89
C VAL A 204 14.87 -14.53 -12.18
N TRP A 205 14.67 -13.62 -13.14
CA TRP A 205 13.36 -13.09 -13.50
C TRP A 205 12.91 -13.54 -14.90
#